data_19e5a8170a8b3d751bbf8267b1e21072
#
_entry.id   19e5a8170a8b3d751bbf8267b1e21072
#
_cell.length_a   1.000
_cell.length_b   1.000
_cell.length_c   1.000
_cell.angle_alpha   90.00
_cell.angle_beta   90.00
_cell.angle_gamma   90.00
#
_symmetry.space_group_name_H-M   'P 1'
#
loop_
_entity.id
_entity.type
_entity.pdbx_description
1 polymer ?
#
loop_
_entity_poly.entity_id
_entity_poly.type
_entity_poly.pdbx_seq_one_letter_code
_entity_poly.pdbx_strand_id
1 'polypeptide(L)'
;MRKKKKALILVDHGSVVGEANDMLVEITNMVRLSNKCAFDIVHHAHMELAEPTISQAFDACILEGASEIIVHPYFLAPGRHSTKDIPKMVEEAAKKHPGVLYRVTEPLGLHSKIIEVVLERANINIRD
;
A
#
# COMPACT_ATOMS: atom_id res chain seq x y z
N MET A 1 -4.66 14.93 -25.75
CA MET A 1 -4.05 15.13 -24.42
C MET A 1 -4.07 13.86 -23.61
N ARG A 2 -2.98 13.59 -22.94
CA ARG A 2 -2.94 12.44 -22.08
C ARG A 2 -3.68 12.71 -20.78
N LYS A 3 -4.51 11.77 -20.38
CA LYS A 3 -5.14 11.82 -19.08
C LYS A 3 -4.08 11.58 -18.01
N LYS A 4 -4.08 12.41 -16.97
CA LYS A 4 -3.21 12.19 -15.81
C LYS A 4 -3.77 11.06 -14.97
N LYS A 5 -2.90 10.13 -14.59
CA LYS A 5 -3.30 8.97 -13.79
C LYS A 5 -2.75 9.06 -12.40
N LYS A 6 -3.55 8.60 -11.45
CA LYS A 6 -3.18 8.57 -10.05
C LYS A 6 -3.03 7.11 -9.61
N ALA A 7 -1.92 6.80 -8.97
CA ALA A 7 -1.63 5.45 -8.53
C ALA A 7 -1.58 5.34 -7.02
N LEU A 8 -1.93 4.16 -6.51
CA LEU A 8 -1.81 3.82 -5.10
C LEU A 8 -0.92 2.59 -4.98
N ILE A 9 0.03 2.63 -4.07
CA ILE A 9 0.86 1.48 -3.73
C ILE A 9 0.65 1.16 -2.25
N LEU A 10 0.23 -0.08 -1.96
CA LEU A 10 0.15 -0.57 -0.60
C LEU A 10 1.46 -1.28 -0.27
N VAL A 11 2.05 -0.96 0.86
CA VAL A 11 3.36 -1.51 1.24
C VAL A 11 3.26 -2.16 2.61
N ASP A 12 3.70 -3.43 2.71
CA ASP A 12 3.87 -4.08 4.00
C ASP A 12 5.35 -4.36 4.25
N HIS A 13 5.66 -5.00 5.36
CA HIS A 13 7.05 -5.29 5.71
C HIS A 13 7.68 -6.29 4.72
N GLY A 14 6.93 -7.28 4.31
CA GLY A 14 7.45 -8.37 3.50
C GLY A 14 7.88 -9.55 4.36
N SER A 15 7.87 -10.72 3.78
CA SER A 15 8.18 -11.96 4.48
C SER A 15 8.84 -12.95 3.52
N VAL A 16 9.64 -13.85 4.06
CA VAL A 16 10.12 -14.99 3.27
C VAL A 16 9.03 -16.06 3.14
N VAL A 17 7.95 -15.94 3.90
CA VAL A 17 6.81 -16.86 3.82
C VAL A 17 5.84 -16.34 2.76
N GLY A 18 5.66 -17.08 1.68
CA GLY A 18 4.85 -16.65 0.55
C GLY A 18 3.41 -16.32 0.92
N GLU A 19 2.81 -17.12 1.81
CA GLU A 19 1.41 -16.88 2.21
C GLU A 19 1.21 -15.52 2.85
N ALA A 20 2.21 -15.05 3.61
CA ALA A 20 2.11 -13.75 4.25
C ALA A 20 2.12 -12.63 3.20
N ASN A 21 2.92 -12.81 2.15
CA ASN A 21 2.98 -11.84 1.06
C ASN A 21 1.71 -11.86 0.22
N ASP A 22 1.13 -13.04 0.04
CA ASP A 22 -0.09 -13.20 -0.77
C ASP A 22 -1.28 -12.46 -0.17
N MET A 23 -1.31 -12.31 1.13
CA MET A 23 -2.38 -11.57 1.79
C MET A 23 -2.43 -10.13 1.29
N LEU A 24 -1.27 -9.50 1.13
CA LEU A 24 -1.23 -8.13 0.63
C LEU A 24 -1.72 -8.06 -0.82
N VAL A 25 -1.42 -9.08 -1.62
CA VAL A 25 -1.91 -9.15 -3.00
C VAL A 25 -3.43 -9.16 -3.01
N GLU A 26 -4.04 -9.98 -2.15
CA GLU A 26 -5.49 -10.06 -2.08
C GLU A 26 -6.11 -8.75 -1.62
N ILE A 27 -5.53 -8.13 -0.60
CA ILE A 27 -6.01 -6.82 -0.12
C ILE A 27 -5.92 -5.78 -1.23
N THR A 28 -4.82 -5.79 -1.97
CA THR A 28 -4.62 -4.86 -3.08
C THR A 28 -5.69 -5.05 -4.16
N ASN A 29 -6.01 -6.31 -4.46
CA ASN A 29 -7.08 -6.61 -5.42
C ASN A 29 -8.43 -6.13 -4.92
N MET A 30 -8.72 -6.31 -3.64
CA MET A 30 -9.97 -5.84 -3.05
C MET A 30 -10.08 -4.32 -3.13
N VAL A 31 -8.98 -3.62 -2.89
CA VAL A 31 -8.96 -2.16 -3.02
C VAL A 31 -9.24 -1.76 -4.46
N ARG A 32 -8.57 -2.42 -5.41
CA ARG A 32 -8.74 -2.11 -6.84
C ARG A 32 -10.18 -2.30 -7.29
N LEU A 33 -10.85 -3.32 -6.79
CA LEU A 33 -12.21 -3.66 -7.19
C LEU A 33 -13.28 -2.91 -6.41
N SER A 34 -12.90 -2.17 -5.37
CA SER A 34 -13.86 -1.42 -4.57
C SER A 34 -14.45 -0.27 -5.38
N ASN A 35 -15.77 -0.08 -5.26
CA ASN A 35 -16.43 1.04 -5.92
C ASN A 35 -16.05 2.38 -5.31
N LYS A 36 -15.33 2.38 -4.20
CA LYS A 36 -14.84 3.60 -3.56
C LYS A 36 -13.42 3.95 -4.02
N CYS A 37 -12.81 3.09 -4.82
CA CYS A 37 -11.44 3.32 -5.27
C CYS A 37 -11.43 4.42 -6.33
N ALA A 38 -10.65 5.47 -6.07
CA ALA A 38 -10.51 6.59 -7.00
C ALA A 38 -9.16 6.59 -7.69
N PHE A 39 -8.44 5.48 -7.62
CA PHE A 39 -7.12 5.36 -8.25
C PHE A 39 -7.21 4.60 -9.56
N ASP A 40 -6.47 5.07 -10.55
CA ASP A 40 -6.41 4.43 -11.86
C ASP A 40 -5.51 3.19 -11.84
N ILE A 41 -4.52 3.19 -10.96
CA ILE A 41 -3.51 2.15 -10.86
C ILE A 41 -3.36 1.79 -9.39
N VAL A 42 -3.39 0.49 -9.06
CA VAL A 42 -3.22 0.03 -7.68
C VAL A 42 -2.23 -1.13 -7.71
N HIS A 43 -1.14 -0.99 -6.99
CA HIS A 43 -0.11 -2.03 -6.88
C HIS A 43 0.24 -2.30 -5.42
N HIS A 44 0.93 -3.40 -5.19
CA HIS A 44 1.48 -3.73 -3.88
C HIS A 44 2.99 -3.72 -3.95
N ALA A 45 3.61 -3.62 -2.79
CA ALA A 45 5.05 -3.71 -2.65
C ALA A 45 5.39 -4.19 -1.26
N HIS A 46 6.60 -4.71 -1.11
CA HIS A 46 7.11 -5.14 0.19
C HIS A 46 8.35 -4.32 0.50
N MET A 47 8.48 -3.93 1.77
CA MET A 47 9.60 -3.12 2.20
C MET A 47 10.91 -3.87 2.03
N GLU A 48 10.89 -5.16 2.37
CA GLU A 48 12.06 -6.04 2.22
C GLU A 48 11.61 -7.49 2.17
N LEU A 49 12.55 -8.39 1.93
CA LEU A 49 12.37 -9.84 1.98
C LEU A 49 11.54 -10.45 0.85
N ALA A 50 10.89 -9.66 0.02
CA ALA A 50 10.09 -10.16 -1.09
C ALA A 50 9.96 -9.08 -2.16
N GLU A 51 9.64 -9.52 -3.36
CA GLU A 51 9.35 -8.62 -4.47
C GLU A 51 7.85 -8.61 -4.76
N PRO A 52 7.30 -7.52 -5.33
CA PRO A 52 8.05 -6.36 -5.77
C PRO A 52 8.47 -5.46 -4.61
N THR A 53 9.62 -4.83 -4.80
CA THR A 53 10.11 -3.81 -3.87
C THR A 53 9.36 -2.51 -4.11
N ILE A 54 9.54 -1.55 -3.20
CA ILE A 54 8.94 -0.22 -3.38
C ILE A 54 9.43 0.40 -4.70
N SER A 55 10.72 0.29 -4.99
CA SER A 55 11.28 0.84 -6.21
C SER A 55 10.67 0.19 -7.46
N GLN A 56 10.51 -1.12 -7.44
CA GLN A 56 9.91 -1.84 -8.56
C GLN A 56 8.45 -1.45 -8.79
N ALA A 57 7.68 -1.34 -7.72
CA ALA A 57 6.28 -0.94 -7.82
C ALA A 57 6.15 0.50 -8.31
N PHE A 58 7.05 1.37 -7.86
CA PHE A 58 7.07 2.74 -8.31
C PHE A 58 7.32 2.81 -9.81
N ASP A 59 8.34 2.07 -10.28
CA ASP A 59 8.65 2.01 -11.72
C ASP A 59 7.47 1.49 -12.52
N ALA A 60 6.77 0.47 -12.02
CA ALA A 60 5.60 -0.07 -12.70
C ALA A 60 4.49 0.97 -12.83
N CYS A 61 4.24 1.74 -11.78
CA CYS A 61 3.24 2.81 -11.83
C CYS A 61 3.59 3.85 -12.89
N ILE A 62 4.85 4.24 -12.96
CA ILE A 62 5.29 5.23 -13.95
C ILE A 62 5.12 4.66 -15.35
N LEU A 63 5.49 3.41 -15.56
CA LEU A 63 5.37 2.76 -16.86
C LEU A 63 3.91 2.71 -17.32
N GLU A 64 2.98 2.59 -16.37
CA GLU A 64 1.56 2.56 -16.68
C GLU A 64 0.94 3.95 -16.81
N GLY A 65 1.73 4.99 -16.65
CA GLY A 65 1.28 6.35 -16.91
C GLY A 65 0.96 7.19 -15.68
N ALA A 66 1.35 6.76 -14.49
CA ALA A 66 1.07 7.53 -13.28
C ALA A 66 1.84 8.84 -13.28
N SER A 67 1.15 9.93 -12.96
CA SER A 67 1.76 11.23 -12.73
C SER A 67 1.78 11.58 -11.24
N GLU A 68 0.98 10.87 -10.47
CA GLU A 68 0.94 11.04 -9.02
C GLU A 68 0.86 9.67 -8.37
N ILE A 69 1.68 9.43 -7.35
CA ILE A 69 1.73 8.13 -6.66
C ILE A 69 1.56 8.36 -5.17
N ILE A 70 0.55 7.70 -4.60
CA ILE A 70 0.28 7.71 -3.16
C ILE A 70 0.77 6.36 -2.63
N VAL A 71 1.57 6.39 -1.58
CA VAL A 71 2.06 5.15 -0.95
C VAL A 71 1.43 5.03 0.43
N HIS A 72 0.77 3.92 0.66
CA HIS A 72 0.13 3.64 1.94
C HIS A 72 0.86 2.52 2.68
N PRO A 73 1.48 2.82 3.83
CA PRO A 73 2.09 1.78 4.67
C PRO A 73 0.99 0.94 5.31
N TYR A 74 0.89 -0.31 4.92
CA TYR A 74 -0.14 -1.21 5.43
C TYR A 74 0.32 -1.82 6.75
N PHE A 75 0.25 -1.01 7.81
CA PHE A 75 0.63 -1.38 9.18
C PHE A 75 -0.44 -0.92 10.13
N LEU A 76 -0.63 -1.67 11.20
CA LEU A 76 -1.63 -1.29 12.19
C LEU A 76 -1.22 -0.04 12.97
N ALA A 77 0.03 0.04 13.34
CA ALA A 77 0.49 1.14 14.19
C ALA A 77 1.65 1.88 13.54
N PRO A 78 1.81 3.18 13.85
CA PRO A 78 3.00 3.90 13.42
C PRO A 78 4.22 3.35 14.14
N GLY A 79 5.33 3.26 13.42
CA GLY A 79 6.59 2.78 13.96
C GLY A 79 7.70 3.27 13.06
N ARG A 80 8.93 2.85 13.36
CA ARG A 80 10.07 3.31 12.57
C ARG A 80 9.89 2.98 11.09
N HIS A 81 9.43 1.78 10.78
CA HIS A 81 9.28 1.36 9.38
C HIS A 81 8.30 2.25 8.62
N SER A 82 7.15 2.55 9.21
CA SER A 82 6.14 3.36 8.53
C SER A 82 6.46 4.85 8.55
N THR A 83 7.16 5.34 9.58
CA THR A 83 7.38 6.78 9.74
C THR A 83 8.73 7.26 9.19
N LYS A 84 9.70 6.37 9.05
CA LYS A 84 11.03 6.75 8.58
C LYS A 84 11.50 5.96 7.37
N ASP A 85 11.45 4.64 7.46
CA ASP A 85 12.04 3.80 6.42
C ASP A 85 11.28 3.86 5.10
N ILE A 86 9.95 3.74 5.15
CA ILE A 86 9.15 3.78 3.93
C ILE A 86 9.21 5.16 3.26
N PRO A 87 9.04 6.27 3.97
CA PRO A 87 9.19 7.57 3.33
C PRO A 87 10.55 7.76 2.66
N LYS A 88 11.62 7.26 3.27
CA LYS A 88 12.95 7.36 2.69
C LYS A 88 13.07 6.51 1.43
N MET A 89 12.54 5.30 1.46
CA MET A 89 12.55 4.41 0.28
C MET A 89 11.75 4.99 -0.86
N VAL A 90 10.62 5.63 -0.55
CA VAL A 90 9.78 6.27 -1.56
C VAL A 90 10.52 7.47 -2.17
N GLU A 91 11.17 8.25 -1.35
CA GLU A 91 11.96 9.38 -1.83
C GLU A 91 13.06 8.91 -2.80
N GLU A 92 13.74 7.83 -2.44
CA GLU A 92 14.78 7.26 -3.29
C GLU A 92 14.20 6.79 -4.63
N ALA A 93 13.04 6.13 -4.58
CA ALA A 93 12.39 5.67 -5.80
C ALA A 93 11.96 6.84 -6.69
N ALA A 94 11.44 7.89 -6.08
CA ALA A 94 10.95 9.06 -6.81
C ALA A 94 12.08 9.83 -7.49
N LYS A 95 13.29 9.77 -6.97
CA LYS A 95 14.44 10.45 -7.57
C LYS A 95 14.72 9.97 -8.99
N LYS A 96 14.34 8.76 -9.32
CA LYS A 96 14.52 8.20 -10.66
C LYS A 96 13.50 8.74 -11.66
N HIS A 97 12.49 9.43 -11.19
CA HIS A 97 11.38 9.89 -12.02
C HIS A 97 11.08 11.36 -11.74
N PRO A 98 11.95 12.28 -12.17
CA PRO A 98 11.74 13.71 -11.95
C PRO A 98 10.37 14.14 -12.47
N GLY A 99 9.67 14.95 -11.69
CA GLY A 99 8.37 15.46 -12.09
C GLY A 99 7.19 14.66 -11.56
N VAL A 100 7.42 13.45 -11.04
CA VAL A 100 6.31 12.70 -10.45
C VAL A 100 5.94 13.33 -9.10
N LEU A 101 4.64 13.45 -8.85
CA LEU A 101 4.16 13.88 -7.54
C LEU A 101 3.97 12.64 -6.70
N TYR A 102 4.33 12.71 -5.43
CA TYR A 102 4.15 11.57 -4.54
C TYR A 102 3.93 12.01 -3.11
N ARG A 103 3.31 11.14 -2.34
CA ARG A 103 3.24 11.32 -0.89
C ARG A 103 3.05 9.96 -0.23
N VAL A 104 3.38 9.90 1.06
CA VAL A 104 3.23 8.70 1.88
C VAL A 104 2.17 9.02 2.93
N THR A 105 1.18 8.14 3.06
CA THR A 105 0.10 8.36 4.02
C THR A 105 0.46 7.84 5.40
N GLU A 106 -0.39 8.15 6.37
CA GLU A 106 -0.32 7.51 7.68
C GLU A 106 -0.65 6.02 7.54
N PRO A 107 -0.16 5.17 8.44
CA PRO A 107 -0.60 3.77 8.46
C PRO A 107 -2.06 3.68 8.89
N LEU A 108 -2.59 2.45 9.03
CA LEU A 108 -3.99 2.25 9.40
C LEU A 108 -4.34 2.90 10.73
N GLY A 109 -3.55 2.65 11.75
CA GLY A 109 -3.67 3.34 13.03
C GLY A 109 -5.02 3.20 13.70
N LEU A 110 -5.40 4.26 14.41
CA LEU A 110 -6.67 4.31 15.13
C LEU A 110 -7.78 4.69 14.17
N HIS A 111 -8.71 3.78 13.96
CA HIS A 111 -9.83 4.03 13.06
C HIS A 111 -11.02 3.17 13.47
N SER A 112 -12.21 3.76 13.46
CA SER A 112 -13.42 3.07 13.89
C SER A 112 -13.69 1.80 13.08
N LYS A 113 -13.31 1.78 11.83
CA LYS A 113 -13.53 0.59 11.00
C LYS A 113 -12.63 -0.57 11.40
N ILE A 114 -11.44 -0.28 11.93
CA ILE A 114 -10.57 -1.32 12.48
C ILE A 114 -11.23 -1.91 13.74
N ILE A 115 -11.82 -1.05 14.57
CA ILE A 115 -12.53 -1.51 15.76
C ILE A 115 -13.70 -2.42 15.38
N GLU A 116 -14.41 -2.07 14.30
CA GLU A 116 -15.50 -2.92 13.82
C GLU A 116 -14.99 -4.32 13.43
N VAL A 117 -13.83 -4.38 12.80
CA VAL A 117 -13.25 -5.67 12.45
C VAL A 117 -12.91 -6.49 13.70
N VAL A 118 -12.32 -5.84 14.71
CA VAL A 118 -12.00 -6.50 15.96
C VAL A 118 -13.25 -7.09 16.60
N LEU A 119 -14.33 -6.30 16.67
CA LEU A 119 -15.57 -6.75 17.29
C LEU A 119 -16.23 -7.86 16.50
N GLU A 120 -16.17 -7.78 15.17
CA GLU A 120 -16.70 -8.82 14.31
C GLU A 120 -15.96 -10.14 14.52
N ARG A 121 -14.64 -10.10 14.58
CA ARG A 121 -13.84 -11.29 14.83
C ARG A 121 -14.11 -11.87 16.21
N ALA A 122 -14.20 -10.99 17.23
CA ALA A 122 -14.44 -11.40 18.60
C ALA A 122 -15.82 -12.02 18.79
N ASN A 123 -16.82 -11.58 18.03
CA ASN A 123 -18.18 -12.09 18.12
C ASN A 123 -18.42 -13.36 17.34
N ILE A 124 -17.50 -13.68 16.44
CA ILE A 124 -17.58 -14.92 15.69
C ILE A 124 -17.43 -16.07 16.70
N ASN A 125 -18.28 -17.07 16.62
CA ASN A 125 -18.23 -18.25 17.50
C ASN A 125 -18.66 -18.00 18.95
N ILE A 126 -19.24 -16.84 19.25
CA ILE A 126 -19.81 -16.61 20.59
C ILE A 126 -21.20 -17.22 20.69
N ARG A 127 -21.83 -17.44 19.56
CA ARG A 127 -23.18 -17.97 19.51
C ARG A 127 -23.24 -19.43 19.95
N ASP A 128 -24.21 -19.75 20.66
CA ASP A 128 -24.43 -21.11 21.13
C ASP A 128 -25.36 -21.87 20.21
#